data_1115e0b8d8e658991b036af10aa24b65
#
_entry.id   1115e0b8d8e658991b036af10aa24b65
#
_cell.length_a   1.000
_cell.length_b   1.000
_cell.length_c   1.000
_cell.angle_alpha   90.00
_cell.angle_beta   90.00
_cell.angle_gamma   90.00
#
_symmetry.space_group_name_H-M   'P 1'
#
loop_
_entity.id
_entity.type
_entity.pdbx_description
1 polymer ?
#
loop_
_entity_poly.entity_id
_entity_poly.type
_entity_poly.pdbx_seq_one_letter_code
_entity_poly.pdbx_strand_id
1 'polypeptide(L)'
;MIHLKKIKTLLLTISFIALSFVSNAQKNNDFEISKNLEIFTTLYRQLHLNYVDNINSGDLMKKGIDAMLDDLDPYTVFIPEAEIEDYKLLTTGQYGGVGALIHQNGEYVIVSDPYEGFPAQKAGLIPGDKILEVNKQSAKGKSVSDISAILKGQPGTTITLLIEREGEAKPIEKTLNREEIKLLNVPYFGVVGKSTGYIKLTGFTQDAGKEVKEALLKLKEKDNITSLI
;
A
#
# COMPACT_ATOMS: atom_id res chain seq x y z
N MET A 1 64.12 -24.51 13.71
CA MET A 1 62.76 -25.07 13.71
C MET A 1 61.93 -24.69 14.96
N ILE A 2 62.54 -24.55 16.12
CA ILE A 2 61.87 -24.23 17.40
C ILE A 2 61.32 -22.79 17.47
N HIS A 3 61.99 -21.79 16.89
CA HIS A 3 61.53 -20.40 16.88
C HIS A 3 60.28 -20.17 16.05
N LEU A 4 60.13 -20.86 14.92
CA LEU A 4 58.96 -20.74 14.03
C LEU A 4 57.67 -21.30 14.68
N LYS A 5 57.81 -22.38 15.48
CA LYS A 5 56.68 -22.94 16.25
C LYS A 5 56.23 -21.98 17.35
N LYS A 6 57.15 -21.32 18.07
CA LYS A 6 56.82 -20.35 19.12
C LYS A 6 56.10 -19.12 18.56
N ILE A 7 56.50 -18.62 17.37
CA ILE A 7 55.86 -17.49 16.71
C ILE A 7 54.43 -17.85 16.26
N LYS A 8 54.22 -19.03 15.70
CA LYS A 8 52.87 -19.49 15.31
C LYS A 8 51.94 -19.64 16.52
N THR A 9 52.44 -20.18 17.64
CA THR A 9 51.66 -20.31 18.87
C THR A 9 51.29 -18.93 19.44
N LEU A 10 52.21 -17.97 19.41
CA LEU A 10 51.96 -16.61 19.87
C LEU A 10 50.91 -15.89 19.00
N LEU A 11 50.99 -16.02 17.68
CA LEU A 11 49.99 -15.48 16.75
C LEU A 11 48.61 -16.10 16.97
N LEU A 12 48.52 -17.39 17.24
CA LEU A 12 47.27 -18.10 17.49
C LEU A 12 46.62 -17.67 18.81
N THR A 13 47.43 -17.45 19.86
CA THR A 13 46.91 -16.92 21.15
C THR A 13 46.44 -15.49 21.05
N ILE A 14 47.13 -14.60 20.32
CA ILE A 14 46.71 -13.22 20.07
C ILE A 14 45.40 -13.19 19.28
N SER A 15 45.25 -14.04 18.24
CA SER A 15 44.01 -14.17 17.46
C SER A 15 42.84 -14.63 18.33
N PHE A 16 43.06 -15.58 19.24
CA PHE A 16 42.03 -16.07 20.15
C PHE A 16 41.56 -15.03 21.16
N ILE A 17 42.51 -14.21 21.68
CA ILE A 17 42.20 -13.09 22.57
C ILE A 17 41.41 -11.98 21.83
N ALA A 18 41.81 -11.68 20.58
CA ALA A 18 41.09 -10.68 19.77
C ALA A 18 39.63 -11.08 19.48
N LEU A 19 39.35 -12.35 19.19
CA LEU A 19 38.00 -12.87 19.00
C LEU A 19 37.14 -12.76 20.26
N SER A 20 37.72 -12.88 21.46
CA SER A 20 36.97 -12.73 22.72
C SER A 20 36.49 -11.30 22.99
N PHE A 21 37.21 -10.30 22.52
CA PHE A 21 36.80 -8.90 22.66
C PHE A 21 35.60 -8.51 21.76
N VAL A 22 35.53 -9.09 20.55
CA VAL A 22 34.41 -8.81 19.62
C VAL A 22 33.08 -9.34 20.18
N SER A 23 33.09 -10.51 20.82
CA SER A 23 31.90 -11.12 21.43
C SER A 23 31.30 -10.32 22.59
N ASN A 24 32.11 -9.58 23.34
CA ASN A 24 31.63 -8.78 24.47
C ASN A 24 30.99 -7.45 24.05
N ALA A 25 31.46 -6.83 22.96
CA ALA A 25 30.90 -5.57 22.45
C ALA A 25 29.46 -5.80 21.90
N GLN A 26 29.23 -6.90 21.23
CA GLN A 26 27.91 -7.25 20.68
C GLN A 26 26.89 -7.55 21.79
N LYS A 27 27.30 -8.23 22.84
CA LYS A 27 26.44 -8.59 23.97
C LYS A 27 25.94 -7.38 24.77
N ASN A 28 26.73 -6.30 24.86
CA ASN A 28 26.32 -5.06 25.52
C ASN A 28 25.27 -4.30 24.71
N ASN A 29 25.38 -4.29 23.39
CA ASN A 29 24.42 -3.60 22.53
C ASN A 29 23.05 -4.31 22.55
N ASP A 30 23.03 -5.64 22.49
CA ASP A 30 21.78 -6.43 22.55
C ASP A 30 21.06 -6.25 23.90
N PHE A 31 21.80 -6.14 24.99
CA PHE A 31 21.22 -5.84 26.30
C PHE A 31 20.59 -4.46 26.39
N GLU A 32 21.26 -3.42 25.88
CA GLU A 32 20.72 -2.05 25.87
C GLU A 32 19.48 -1.94 24.97
N ILE A 33 19.50 -2.59 23.81
CA ILE A 33 18.32 -2.67 22.91
C ILE A 33 17.13 -3.32 23.64
N SER A 34 17.35 -4.46 24.26
CA SER A 34 16.28 -5.20 24.98
C SER A 34 15.71 -4.38 26.13
N LYS A 35 16.55 -3.73 26.91
CA LYS A 35 16.17 -2.84 28.02
C LYS A 35 15.34 -1.65 27.52
N ASN A 36 15.77 -0.99 26.44
CA ASN A 36 15.08 0.16 25.89
C ASN A 36 13.72 -0.22 25.30
N LEU A 37 13.62 -1.39 24.66
CA LEU A 37 12.34 -1.93 24.17
C LEU A 37 11.38 -2.23 25.32
N GLU A 38 11.86 -2.78 26.44
CA GLU A 38 11.04 -3.03 27.63
C GLU A 38 10.51 -1.72 28.24
N ILE A 39 11.36 -0.70 28.34
CA ILE A 39 10.97 0.64 28.81
C ILE A 39 9.91 1.23 27.88
N PHE A 40 10.13 1.21 26.58
CA PHE A 40 9.20 1.74 25.58
C PHE A 40 7.84 1.03 25.65
N THR A 41 7.86 -0.31 25.68
CA THR A 41 6.63 -1.12 25.73
C THR A 41 5.86 -0.86 27.02
N THR A 42 6.56 -0.72 28.16
CA THR A 42 5.95 -0.43 29.45
C THR A 42 5.32 0.97 29.45
N LEU A 43 6.05 1.99 28.97
CA LEU A 43 5.53 3.36 28.85
C LEU A 43 4.27 3.38 27.97
N TYR A 44 4.34 2.78 26.79
CA TYR A 44 3.23 2.73 25.84
C TYR A 44 1.98 2.08 26.45
N ARG A 45 2.14 0.95 27.16
CA ARG A 45 1.06 0.28 27.88
C ARG A 45 0.48 1.16 29.00
N GLN A 46 1.33 1.83 29.79
CA GLN A 46 0.89 2.70 30.88
C GLN A 46 0.12 3.92 30.35
N LEU A 47 0.54 4.50 29.26
CA LEU A 47 -0.20 5.58 28.59
C LEU A 47 -1.60 5.10 28.17
N HIS A 48 -1.68 3.94 27.53
CA HIS A 48 -2.97 3.40 27.07
C HIS A 48 -3.94 3.08 28.23
N LEU A 49 -3.42 2.61 29.38
CA LEU A 49 -4.23 2.20 30.52
C LEU A 49 -4.62 3.34 31.45
N ASN A 50 -3.78 4.37 31.58
CA ASN A 50 -3.89 5.35 32.65
C ASN A 50 -4.02 6.81 32.17
N TYR A 51 -3.92 7.08 30.86
CA TYR A 51 -4.11 8.45 30.37
C TYR A 51 -5.58 8.86 30.48
N VAL A 52 -5.82 10.13 30.79
CA VAL A 52 -7.17 10.65 31.10
C VAL A 52 -8.09 10.65 29.90
N ASP A 53 -7.55 10.88 28.69
CA ASP A 53 -8.32 10.91 27.46
C ASP A 53 -8.14 9.60 26.65
N ASN A 54 -9.08 9.35 25.74
CA ASN A 54 -8.95 8.22 24.82
C ASN A 54 -7.79 8.43 23.84
N ILE A 55 -6.81 7.53 23.90
CA ILE A 55 -5.65 7.54 23.02
C ILE A 55 -5.90 6.57 21.85
N ASN A 56 -5.75 7.07 20.62
CA ASN A 56 -5.59 6.19 19.46
C ASN A 56 -4.19 5.57 19.51
N SER A 57 -4.14 4.29 19.84
CA SER A 57 -2.88 3.55 20.00
C SER A 57 -2.06 3.49 18.72
N GLY A 58 -2.72 3.35 17.54
CA GLY A 58 -2.05 3.32 16.23
C GLY A 58 -1.36 4.64 15.92
N ASP A 59 -2.08 5.75 16.08
CA ASP A 59 -1.54 7.09 15.83
C ASP A 59 -0.39 7.45 16.77
N LEU A 60 -0.50 7.05 18.04
CA LEU A 60 0.56 7.29 19.02
C LEU A 60 1.83 6.50 18.66
N MET A 61 1.67 5.24 18.25
CA MET A 61 2.80 4.41 17.79
C MET A 61 3.45 5.00 16.54
N LYS A 62 2.64 5.41 15.54
CA LYS A 62 3.15 6.04 14.32
C LYS A 62 3.96 7.28 14.62
N LYS A 63 3.47 8.18 15.48
CA LYS A 63 4.20 9.38 15.90
C LYS A 63 5.54 9.06 16.58
N GLY A 64 5.59 8.01 17.40
CA GLY A 64 6.83 7.54 18.00
C GLY A 64 7.84 7.02 16.98
N ILE A 65 7.39 6.24 16.02
CA ILE A 65 8.22 5.73 14.92
C ILE A 65 8.72 6.88 14.04
N ASP A 66 7.82 7.77 13.61
CA ASP A 66 8.16 8.92 12.76
C ASP A 66 9.25 9.78 13.45
N ALA A 67 9.10 10.09 14.75
CA ALA A 67 10.09 10.85 15.50
C ALA A 67 11.47 10.15 15.58
N MET A 68 11.50 8.82 15.67
CA MET A 68 12.78 8.08 15.64
C MET A 68 13.44 8.12 14.25
N LEU A 69 12.64 8.10 13.17
CA LEU A 69 13.16 8.11 11.81
C LEU A 69 13.60 9.50 11.36
N ASP A 70 12.94 10.55 11.82
CA ASP A 70 13.29 11.95 11.52
C ASP A 70 14.74 12.30 11.96
N ASP A 71 15.27 11.62 13.00
CA ASP A 71 16.66 11.78 13.44
C ASP A 71 17.69 11.11 12.52
N LEU A 72 17.26 10.26 11.59
CA LEU A 72 18.18 9.52 10.70
C LEU A 72 18.47 10.30 9.42
N ASP A 73 17.46 10.49 8.59
CA ASP A 73 17.54 11.20 7.31
C ASP A 73 16.13 11.53 6.79
N PRO A 74 15.99 12.47 5.81
CA PRO A 74 14.69 12.89 5.30
C PRO A 74 14.03 11.87 4.34
N TYR A 75 14.67 10.76 4.02
CA TYR A 75 14.19 9.76 3.06
C TYR A 75 13.66 8.50 3.73
N THR A 76 14.08 8.25 4.97
CA THR A 76 13.63 7.10 5.74
C THR A 76 12.27 7.37 6.36
N VAL A 77 11.24 6.72 5.84
CA VAL A 77 9.84 6.90 6.29
C VAL A 77 9.20 5.57 6.63
N PHE A 78 8.32 5.57 7.61
CA PHE A 78 7.48 4.43 7.95
C PHE A 78 6.11 4.55 7.27
N ILE A 79 5.77 3.54 6.48
CA ILE A 79 4.45 3.44 5.83
C ILE A 79 3.65 2.38 6.59
N PRO A 80 2.60 2.77 7.34
CA PRO A 80 1.71 1.82 8.01
C PRO A 80 1.04 0.87 7.02
N GLU A 81 0.67 -0.33 7.48
CA GLU A 81 -0.05 -1.30 6.66
C GLU A 81 -1.33 -0.72 6.03
N ALA A 82 -2.04 0.14 6.76
CA ALA A 82 -3.25 0.82 6.28
C ALA A 82 -3.00 1.77 5.10
N GLU A 83 -1.79 2.32 4.95
CA GLU A 83 -1.40 3.27 3.90
C GLU A 83 -0.60 2.60 2.76
N ILE A 84 -0.25 1.31 2.90
CA ILE A 84 0.65 0.63 1.95
C ILE A 84 0.05 0.53 0.54
N GLU A 85 -1.25 0.34 0.44
CA GLU A 85 -1.94 0.24 -0.86
C GLU A 85 -2.06 1.61 -1.55
N ASP A 86 -2.18 2.70 -0.79
CA ASP A 86 -2.14 4.05 -1.34
C ASP A 86 -0.73 4.41 -1.84
N TYR A 87 0.31 4.04 -1.10
CA TYR A 87 1.70 4.21 -1.51
C TYR A 87 2.01 3.42 -2.80
N LYS A 88 1.58 2.16 -2.90
CA LYS A 88 1.72 1.35 -4.10
C LYS A 88 0.99 1.98 -5.28
N LEU A 89 -0.24 2.46 -5.09
CA LEU A 89 -1.00 3.13 -6.13
C LEU A 89 -0.26 4.34 -6.69
N LEU A 90 0.32 5.18 -5.83
CA LEU A 90 1.05 6.37 -6.25
C LEU A 90 2.37 6.05 -6.97
N THR A 91 3.07 4.99 -6.57
CA THR A 91 4.40 4.65 -7.11
C THR A 91 4.34 3.73 -8.31
N THR A 92 3.54 2.67 -8.24
CA THR A 92 3.46 1.62 -9.26
C THR A 92 2.21 1.67 -10.12
N GLY A 93 1.18 2.45 -9.72
CA GLY A 93 -0.14 2.40 -10.35
C GLY A 93 -0.94 1.14 -10.00
N GLN A 94 -0.51 0.40 -8.98
CA GLN A 94 -1.14 -0.86 -8.56
C GLN A 94 -1.56 -0.76 -7.10
N TYR A 95 -2.65 -1.43 -6.73
CA TYR A 95 -3.10 -1.56 -5.35
C TYR A 95 -3.97 -2.80 -5.18
N GLY A 96 -3.99 -3.34 -3.98
CA GLY A 96 -4.95 -4.39 -3.61
C GLY A 96 -6.32 -3.81 -3.33
N GLY A 97 -7.38 -4.36 -3.93
CA GLY A 97 -8.72 -3.85 -3.73
C GLY A 97 -9.80 -4.54 -4.55
N VAL A 98 -10.96 -3.90 -4.64
CA VAL A 98 -12.12 -4.45 -5.36
C VAL A 98 -12.25 -3.96 -6.81
N GLY A 99 -11.52 -2.91 -7.20
CA GLY A 99 -11.54 -2.35 -8.56
C GLY A 99 -12.84 -1.65 -8.92
N ALA A 100 -13.16 -0.59 -8.20
CA ALA A 100 -14.29 0.28 -8.51
C ALA A 100 -13.98 1.75 -8.20
N LEU A 101 -14.49 2.64 -9.03
CA LEU A 101 -14.58 4.05 -8.71
C LEU A 101 -15.83 4.29 -7.86
N ILE A 102 -15.68 5.09 -6.81
CA ILE A 102 -16.76 5.43 -5.88
C ILE A 102 -16.86 6.94 -5.70
N HIS A 103 -18.03 7.47 -5.38
CA HIS A 103 -18.21 8.88 -5.04
C HIS A 103 -19.26 9.08 -3.96
N GLN A 104 -19.25 10.27 -3.35
CA GLN A 104 -20.21 10.64 -2.31
C GLN A 104 -21.57 10.96 -2.91
N ASN A 105 -22.63 10.42 -2.30
CA ASN A 105 -24.01 10.77 -2.60
C ASN A 105 -24.81 10.91 -1.29
N GLY A 106 -24.97 12.14 -0.84
CA GLY A 106 -25.58 12.44 0.47
C GLY A 106 -24.77 11.82 1.62
N GLU A 107 -25.44 11.07 2.48
CA GLU A 107 -24.80 10.40 3.64
C GLU A 107 -24.12 9.06 3.29
N TYR A 108 -24.16 8.63 2.02
CA TYR A 108 -23.61 7.35 1.58
C TYR A 108 -22.64 7.52 0.43
N VAL A 109 -21.84 6.49 0.24
CA VAL A 109 -20.97 6.35 -0.92
C VAL A 109 -21.64 5.43 -1.91
N ILE A 110 -21.56 5.75 -3.20
CA ILE A 110 -22.10 4.93 -4.28
C ILE A 110 -20.99 4.47 -5.23
N VAL A 111 -21.20 3.34 -5.87
CA VAL A 111 -20.35 2.83 -6.95
C VAL A 111 -20.61 3.67 -8.20
N SER A 112 -19.57 4.31 -8.74
CA SER A 112 -19.66 5.08 -9.99
C SER A 112 -19.35 4.22 -11.20
N ASP A 113 -18.28 3.43 -11.09
CA ASP A 113 -17.78 2.62 -12.20
C ASP A 113 -17.00 1.41 -11.66
N PRO A 114 -17.55 0.18 -11.74
CA PRO A 114 -16.80 -1.03 -11.47
C PRO A 114 -15.89 -1.33 -12.67
N TYR A 115 -14.57 -1.40 -12.43
CA TYR A 115 -13.59 -1.63 -13.48
C TYR A 115 -13.75 -3.01 -14.11
N GLU A 116 -13.66 -3.05 -15.43
CA GLU A 116 -13.84 -4.28 -16.22
C GLU A 116 -12.79 -5.34 -15.84
N GLY A 117 -13.28 -6.58 -15.64
CA GLY A 117 -12.44 -7.74 -15.28
C GLY A 117 -12.01 -7.82 -13.81
N PHE A 118 -12.37 -6.85 -12.96
CA PHE A 118 -11.99 -6.81 -11.56
C PHE A 118 -13.12 -7.28 -10.60
N PRO A 119 -12.83 -7.54 -9.32
CA PRO A 119 -13.76 -8.13 -8.37
C PRO A 119 -15.12 -7.43 -8.25
N ALA A 120 -15.16 -6.12 -8.32
CA ALA A 120 -16.41 -5.36 -8.25
C ALA A 120 -17.35 -5.73 -9.39
N GLN A 121 -16.86 -5.74 -10.64
CA GLN A 121 -17.66 -6.14 -11.80
C GLN A 121 -18.00 -7.63 -11.74
N LYS A 122 -17.04 -8.50 -11.41
CA LYS A 122 -17.26 -9.96 -11.28
C LYS A 122 -18.34 -10.30 -10.28
N ALA A 123 -18.45 -9.53 -9.17
CA ALA A 123 -19.51 -9.68 -8.17
C ALA A 123 -20.85 -9.09 -8.63
N GLY A 124 -20.90 -8.46 -9.81
CA GLY A 124 -22.09 -7.84 -10.36
C GLY A 124 -22.49 -6.53 -9.66
N LEU A 125 -21.52 -5.75 -9.18
CA LEU A 125 -21.76 -4.35 -8.84
C LEU A 125 -21.98 -3.56 -10.13
N ILE A 126 -22.87 -2.59 -10.08
CA ILE A 126 -23.19 -1.70 -11.19
C ILE A 126 -23.13 -0.23 -10.75
N PRO A 127 -22.97 0.71 -11.69
CA PRO A 127 -23.11 2.15 -11.39
C PRO A 127 -24.44 2.44 -10.71
N GLY A 128 -24.39 3.25 -9.62
CA GLY A 128 -25.55 3.60 -8.82
C GLY A 128 -25.76 2.75 -7.56
N ASP A 129 -25.10 1.61 -7.42
CA ASP A 129 -25.17 0.79 -6.20
C ASP A 129 -24.71 1.61 -4.99
N LYS A 130 -25.59 1.80 -4.01
CA LYS A 130 -25.33 2.52 -2.77
C LYS A 130 -24.79 1.57 -1.73
N ILE A 131 -23.63 1.86 -1.16
CA ILE A 131 -22.99 1.03 -0.14
C ILE A 131 -23.61 1.36 1.23
N LEU A 132 -24.38 0.43 1.77
CA LEU A 132 -25.01 0.55 3.09
C LEU A 132 -24.09 0.08 4.22
N GLU A 133 -23.41 -1.05 3.99
CA GLU A 133 -22.49 -1.65 4.96
C GLU A 133 -21.26 -2.24 4.27
N VAL A 134 -20.15 -2.21 4.99
CA VAL A 134 -18.91 -2.91 4.62
C VAL A 134 -18.51 -3.79 5.80
N ASN A 135 -18.34 -5.10 5.57
CA ASN A 135 -18.06 -6.10 6.62
C ASN A 135 -19.01 -5.98 7.82
N LYS A 136 -20.31 -5.79 7.57
CA LYS A 136 -21.38 -5.61 8.57
C LYS A 136 -21.25 -4.33 9.42
N GLN A 137 -20.41 -3.39 9.04
CA GLN A 137 -20.29 -2.08 9.66
C GLN A 137 -20.97 -1.04 8.77
N SER A 138 -21.79 -0.19 9.37
CA SER A 138 -22.52 0.86 8.65
C SER A 138 -21.57 1.81 7.90
N ALA A 139 -21.88 2.03 6.63
CA ALA A 139 -21.21 3.02 5.77
C ALA A 139 -21.86 4.42 5.84
N LYS A 140 -22.97 4.57 6.59
CA LYS A 140 -23.67 5.85 6.72
C LYS A 140 -22.77 6.91 7.35
N GLY A 141 -22.69 8.07 6.73
CA GLY A 141 -21.88 9.21 7.19
C GLY A 141 -20.37 9.05 7.02
N LYS A 142 -19.90 7.93 6.44
CA LYS A 142 -18.48 7.75 6.10
C LYS A 142 -18.14 8.51 4.82
N SER A 143 -16.94 9.06 4.78
CA SER A 143 -16.39 9.72 3.59
C SER A 143 -15.97 8.71 2.51
N VAL A 144 -15.78 9.21 1.27
CA VAL A 144 -15.21 8.40 0.18
C VAL A 144 -13.84 7.83 0.59
N SER A 145 -13.02 8.61 1.29
CA SER A 145 -11.71 8.18 1.77
C SER A 145 -11.82 7.00 2.75
N ASP A 146 -12.75 7.08 3.73
CA ASP A 146 -12.96 6.01 4.70
C ASP A 146 -13.40 4.71 4.03
N ILE A 147 -14.37 4.80 3.12
CA ILE A 147 -14.85 3.62 2.38
C ILE A 147 -13.77 3.08 1.46
N SER A 148 -13.04 3.95 0.76
CA SER A 148 -11.93 3.56 -0.12
C SER A 148 -10.85 2.80 0.66
N ALA A 149 -10.46 3.29 1.83
CA ALA A 149 -9.48 2.62 2.70
C ALA A 149 -9.92 1.20 3.11
N ILE A 150 -11.24 1.00 3.37
CA ILE A 150 -11.76 -0.32 3.72
C ILE A 150 -11.87 -1.22 2.47
N LEU A 151 -12.22 -0.68 1.29
CA LEU A 151 -12.31 -1.45 0.05
C LEU A 151 -10.94 -1.89 -0.47
N LYS A 152 -9.89 -1.11 -0.21
CA LYS A 152 -8.49 -1.48 -0.43
C LYS A 152 -8.04 -2.50 0.61
N GLY A 153 -6.92 -3.15 0.37
CA GLY A 153 -6.30 -4.09 1.30
C GLY A 153 -5.61 -5.24 0.56
N GLN A 154 -5.01 -6.14 1.32
CA GLN A 154 -4.18 -7.21 0.78
C GLN A 154 -4.94 -8.08 -0.22
N PRO A 155 -4.40 -8.32 -1.44
CA PRO A 155 -4.96 -9.25 -2.40
C PRO A 155 -5.18 -10.65 -1.81
N GLY A 156 -6.28 -11.31 -2.21
CA GLY A 156 -6.68 -12.61 -1.68
C GLY A 156 -7.55 -12.55 -0.42
N THR A 157 -7.72 -11.37 0.19
CA THR A 157 -8.63 -11.20 1.33
C THR A 157 -10.07 -10.93 0.86
N THR A 158 -11.04 -11.38 1.64
CA THR A 158 -12.47 -11.24 1.33
C THR A 158 -13.08 -10.02 2.01
N ILE A 159 -14.02 -9.37 1.33
CA ILE A 159 -14.84 -8.28 1.86
C ILE A 159 -16.32 -8.52 1.52
N THR A 160 -17.21 -8.16 2.42
CA THR A 160 -18.66 -8.21 2.20
C THR A 160 -19.24 -6.82 2.14
N LEU A 161 -20.12 -6.58 1.17
CA LEU A 161 -20.85 -5.31 0.99
C LEU A 161 -22.34 -5.59 1.09
N LEU A 162 -23.06 -4.78 1.83
CA LEU A 162 -24.52 -4.68 1.72
C LEU A 162 -24.82 -3.45 0.89
N ILE A 163 -25.51 -3.62 -0.24
CA ILE A 163 -25.82 -2.54 -1.17
C ILE A 163 -27.32 -2.34 -1.31
N GLU A 164 -27.74 -1.10 -1.57
CA GLU A 164 -29.06 -0.76 -2.06
C GLU A 164 -28.96 -0.43 -3.54
N ARG A 165 -29.81 -1.07 -4.34
CA ARG A 165 -29.87 -0.88 -5.80
C ARG A 165 -31.23 -0.37 -6.19
N GLU A 166 -31.27 0.63 -7.05
CA GLU A 166 -32.52 1.16 -7.57
C GLU A 166 -33.30 0.07 -8.32
N GLY A 167 -34.60 -0.05 -8.04
CA GLY A 167 -35.47 -1.11 -8.60
C GLY A 167 -35.50 -2.41 -7.82
N GLU A 168 -34.62 -2.61 -6.82
CA GLU A 168 -34.64 -3.79 -5.96
C GLU A 168 -35.38 -3.50 -4.65
N ALA A 169 -36.26 -4.42 -4.23
CA ALA A 169 -37.07 -4.23 -3.03
C ALA A 169 -36.32 -4.41 -1.71
N LYS A 170 -35.15 -5.05 -1.75
CA LYS A 170 -34.34 -5.38 -0.56
C LYS A 170 -32.85 -5.12 -0.85
N PRO A 171 -32.08 -4.74 0.17
CA PRO A 171 -30.64 -4.69 0.05
C PRO A 171 -30.05 -6.05 -0.37
N ILE A 172 -28.97 -5.98 -1.15
CA ILE A 172 -28.28 -7.14 -1.74
C ILE A 172 -26.91 -7.28 -1.06
N GLU A 173 -26.62 -8.46 -0.54
CA GLU A 173 -25.29 -8.78 -0.04
C GLU A 173 -24.39 -9.25 -1.19
N LYS A 174 -23.18 -8.71 -1.26
CA LYS A 174 -22.14 -9.04 -2.22
C LYS A 174 -20.86 -9.42 -1.49
N THR A 175 -20.26 -10.53 -1.87
CA THR A 175 -18.94 -10.95 -1.37
C THR A 175 -17.92 -10.81 -2.48
N LEU A 176 -16.83 -10.12 -2.20
CA LEU A 176 -15.76 -9.84 -3.14
C LEU A 176 -14.42 -10.31 -2.57
N ASN A 177 -13.57 -10.87 -3.41
CA ASN A 177 -12.18 -11.13 -3.06
C ASN A 177 -11.35 -9.98 -3.61
N ARG A 178 -10.51 -9.35 -2.77
CA ARG A 178 -9.60 -8.33 -3.25
C ARG A 178 -8.56 -8.94 -4.19
N GLU A 179 -8.31 -8.28 -5.29
CA GLU A 179 -7.28 -8.63 -6.27
C GLU A 179 -6.30 -7.47 -6.41
N GLU A 180 -5.16 -7.71 -7.05
CA GLU A 180 -4.26 -6.64 -7.47
C GLU A 180 -4.90 -5.89 -8.64
N ILE A 181 -5.18 -4.61 -8.44
CA ILE A 181 -5.77 -3.72 -9.43
C ILE A 181 -4.64 -2.92 -10.07
N LYS A 182 -4.46 -3.04 -11.37
CA LYS A 182 -3.51 -2.24 -12.14
C LYS A 182 -4.25 -1.16 -12.91
N LEU A 183 -3.98 0.10 -12.57
CA LEU A 183 -4.47 1.24 -13.35
C LEU A 183 -3.49 1.51 -14.50
N LEU A 184 -4.03 1.59 -15.72
CA LEU A 184 -3.22 1.91 -16.89
C LEU A 184 -2.89 3.41 -16.90
N ASN A 185 -1.62 3.74 -17.15
CA ASN A 185 -1.22 5.13 -17.40
C ASN A 185 -1.78 5.63 -18.74
N VAL A 186 -1.91 4.70 -19.72
CA VAL A 186 -2.50 4.94 -21.04
C VAL A 186 -3.79 4.12 -21.17
N PRO A 187 -4.92 4.56 -20.59
CA PRO A 187 -6.19 3.82 -20.66
C PRO A 187 -6.80 3.82 -22.06
N TYR A 188 -6.38 4.75 -22.92
CA TYR A 188 -6.88 4.85 -24.28
C TYR A 188 -5.83 5.38 -25.25
N PHE A 189 -5.79 4.79 -26.43
CA PHE A 189 -5.10 5.33 -27.59
C PHE A 189 -5.85 4.96 -28.89
N GLY A 190 -5.76 5.79 -29.92
CA GLY A 190 -6.46 5.55 -31.18
C GLY A 190 -6.17 6.61 -32.20
N VAL A 191 -6.79 6.52 -33.39
CA VAL A 191 -6.66 7.50 -34.46
C VAL A 191 -7.80 8.50 -34.41
N VAL A 192 -7.46 9.78 -34.48
CA VAL A 192 -8.41 10.89 -34.61
C VAL A 192 -8.24 11.53 -35.98
N GLY A 193 -9.34 11.67 -36.72
CA GLY A 193 -9.31 12.18 -38.09
C GLY A 193 -8.72 11.13 -39.07
N LYS A 194 -7.83 11.56 -39.98
CA LYS A 194 -7.29 10.69 -41.04
C LYS A 194 -5.97 10.02 -40.70
N SER A 195 -5.09 10.71 -39.95
CA SER A 195 -3.72 10.25 -39.73
C SER A 195 -3.08 10.78 -38.44
N THR A 196 -3.89 11.28 -37.50
CA THR A 196 -3.41 11.78 -36.22
C THR A 196 -3.63 10.73 -35.15
N GLY A 197 -2.57 10.22 -34.55
CA GLY A 197 -2.63 9.38 -33.36
C GLY A 197 -3.00 10.22 -32.12
N TYR A 198 -3.80 9.65 -31.24
CA TYR A 198 -4.12 10.20 -29.94
C TYR A 198 -3.75 9.20 -28.85
N ILE A 199 -3.01 9.66 -27.83
CA ILE A 199 -2.66 8.85 -26.65
C ILE A 199 -3.13 9.60 -25.40
N LYS A 200 -4.04 9.00 -24.64
CA LYS A 200 -4.51 9.56 -23.37
C LYS A 200 -3.60 9.09 -22.24
N LEU A 201 -2.70 9.95 -21.76
CA LEU A 201 -1.87 9.70 -20.59
C LEU A 201 -2.55 10.30 -19.36
N THR A 202 -2.85 9.45 -18.35
CA THR A 202 -3.58 9.84 -17.12
C THR A 202 -2.73 9.73 -15.87
N GLY A 203 -1.58 9.07 -15.92
CA GLY A 203 -0.68 8.89 -14.79
C GLY A 203 0.79 8.83 -15.21
N PHE A 204 1.69 9.03 -14.25
CA PHE A 204 3.15 8.95 -14.43
C PHE A 204 3.78 7.97 -13.45
N THR A 205 3.19 6.77 -13.35
CA THR A 205 3.76 5.70 -12.52
C THR A 205 4.90 4.98 -13.25
N GLN A 206 5.49 3.99 -12.61
CA GLN A 206 6.71 3.32 -13.07
C GLN A 206 6.65 2.84 -14.53
N ASP A 207 5.50 2.36 -15.02
CA ASP A 207 5.34 1.82 -16.37
C ASP A 207 4.88 2.85 -17.42
N ALA A 208 4.64 4.12 -17.05
CA ALA A 208 4.07 5.14 -17.94
C ALA A 208 4.81 5.30 -19.27
N GLY A 209 6.13 5.40 -19.22
CA GLY A 209 6.95 5.54 -20.43
C GLY A 209 6.89 4.32 -21.36
N LYS A 210 6.79 3.12 -20.79
CA LYS A 210 6.63 1.87 -21.53
C LYS A 210 5.27 1.82 -22.22
N GLU A 211 4.18 2.13 -21.51
CA GLU A 211 2.83 2.14 -22.06
C GLU A 211 2.67 3.15 -23.19
N VAL A 212 3.21 4.38 -23.04
CA VAL A 212 3.22 5.39 -24.11
C VAL A 212 3.99 4.91 -25.34
N LYS A 213 5.17 4.33 -25.14
CA LYS A 213 5.97 3.77 -26.21
C LYS A 213 5.22 2.67 -26.98
N GLU A 214 4.61 1.74 -26.27
CA GLU A 214 3.83 0.64 -26.86
C GLU A 214 2.62 1.16 -27.66
N ALA A 215 1.89 2.13 -27.10
CA ALA A 215 0.76 2.77 -27.77
C ALA A 215 1.21 3.47 -29.06
N LEU A 216 2.31 4.24 -29.01
CA LEU A 216 2.87 4.92 -30.18
C LEU A 216 3.31 3.95 -31.26
N LEU A 217 3.99 2.87 -30.92
CA LEU A 217 4.42 1.85 -31.89
C LEU A 217 3.24 1.21 -32.58
N LYS A 218 2.20 0.82 -31.82
CA LYS A 218 0.98 0.24 -32.38
C LYS A 218 0.29 1.19 -33.36
N LEU A 219 0.16 2.49 -33.01
CA LEU A 219 -0.41 3.51 -33.91
C LEU A 219 0.41 3.71 -35.19
N LYS A 220 1.76 3.67 -35.08
CA LYS A 220 2.64 3.78 -36.26
C LYS A 220 2.56 2.56 -37.17
N GLU A 221 2.64 1.37 -36.60
CA GLU A 221 2.70 0.13 -37.38
C GLU A 221 1.35 -0.25 -38.01
N LYS A 222 0.24 -0.05 -37.27
CA LYS A 222 -1.07 -0.46 -37.69
C LYS A 222 -1.85 0.62 -38.45
N ASP A 223 -1.71 1.85 -38.05
CA ASP A 223 -2.57 2.95 -38.51
C ASP A 223 -1.82 4.00 -39.35
N ASN A 224 -0.49 3.85 -39.54
CA ASN A 224 0.37 4.74 -40.34
C ASN A 224 0.18 6.23 -40.01
N ILE A 225 0.10 6.57 -38.74
CA ILE A 225 -0.08 7.96 -38.30
C ILE A 225 1.09 8.85 -38.71
N THR A 226 0.80 10.12 -39.05
CA THR A 226 1.80 11.15 -39.41
C THR A 226 1.98 12.22 -38.36
N SER A 227 1.05 12.31 -37.39
CA SER A 227 1.10 13.26 -36.25
C SER A 227 0.56 12.58 -34.97
N LEU A 228 0.87 13.15 -33.82
CA LEU A 228 0.48 12.63 -32.51
C LEU A 228 0.00 13.75 -31.61
N ILE A 229 -1.03 13.47 -30.82
CA ILE A 229 -1.56 14.28 -29.72
C ILE A 229 -1.56 13.45 -28.45
#